data_1b30da029c50a3c1012576ea521f9399
#
_entry.id   1b30da029c50a3c1012576ea521f9399
#
_cell.length_a   1.000
_cell.length_b   1.000
_cell.length_c   1.000
_cell.angle_alpha   90.00
_cell.angle_beta   90.00
_cell.angle_gamma   90.00
#
_symmetry.space_group_name_H-M   'P 1'
#
loop_
_entity.id
_entity.type
_entity.pdbx_description
1 polymer ?
#
loop_
_entity_poly.entity_id
_entity_poly.type
_entity_poly.pdbx_seq_one_letter_code
_entity_poly.pdbx_strand_id
1 'polypeptide(L)'
;MSDYGVKDIKTLEGIEAIRLRPGMYIGSVGPDGVRHITLEIISNAVDEYLNGHCTECNITVNKDGDIEIKDNGRGVPFGKAKDGSETLVNVYTKLHTGAKFDSNGKTGYNTSGGMNGVGAKATNALSEQFQVISFRDGKRASASFKCGKLISYKEEKYSDKNTGTWVKFRPDATIFKEGIKLDYEALKKQIQELAYLSPGMLFTLKFEDK
;
A
#
# COMPACT_ATOMS: atom_id res chain seq x y z
N MET A 1 -16.38 29.77 -30.20
CA MET A 1 -16.85 28.46 -29.70
C MET A 1 -15.63 27.55 -29.70
N SER A 2 -15.23 27.02 -28.56
CA SER A 2 -14.12 26.06 -28.50
C SER A 2 -14.57 24.79 -29.21
N ASP A 3 -13.80 24.38 -30.21
CA ASP A 3 -14.06 23.18 -31.00
C ASP A 3 -13.75 21.94 -30.14
N TYR A 4 -14.75 21.47 -29.36
CA TYR A 4 -14.63 20.27 -28.56
C TYR A 4 -14.77 19.07 -29.51
N GLY A 5 -13.67 18.33 -29.69
CA GLY A 5 -13.61 17.22 -30.62
C GLY A 5 -12.98 15.97 -29.99
N VAL A 6 -12.92 14.89 -30.76
CA VAL A 6 -12.36 13.58 -30.35
C VAL A 6 -10.92 13.71 -29.81
N LYS A 7 -10.15 14.69 -30.25
CA LYS A 7 -8.76 14.98 -29.79
C LYS A 7 -8.69 15.46 -28.34
N ASP A 8 -9.80 15.96 -27.77
CA ASP A 8 -9.86 16.48 -26.42
C ASP A 8 -10.23 15.40 -25.39
N ILE A 9 -10.60 14.21 -25.85
CA ILE A 9 -10.92 13.05 -25.02
C ILE A 9 -9.61 12.33 -24.68
N LYS A 10 -9.17 12.45 -23.41
CA LYS A 10 -8.02 11.72 -22.87
C LYS A 10 -8.50 10.58 -21.99
N THR A 11 -8.14 9.35 -22.33
CA THR A 11 -8.28 8.21 -21.44
C THR A 11 -7.10 8.19 -20.49
N LEU A 12 -7.37 8.28 -19.19
CA LEU A 12 -6.37 8.15 -18.13
C LEU A 12 -6.54 6.79 -17.48
N GLU A 13 -5.45 6.05 -17.34
CA GLU A 13 -5.46 4.72 -16.74
C GLU A 13 -4.47 4.61 -15.58
N GLY A 14 -4.79 3.76 -14.62
CA GLY A 14 -3.89 3.37 -13.55
C GLY A 14 -3.42 4.53 -12.67
N ILE A 15 -2.11 4.63 -12.48
CA ILE A 15 -1.44 5.60 -11.61
C ILE A 15 -1.74 7.06 -11.99
N GLU A 16 -1.80 7.35 -13.30
CA GLU A 16 -2.04 8.73 -13.77
C GLU A 16 -3.46 9.20 -13.44
N ALA A 17 -4.46 8.33 -13.55
CA ALA A 17 -5.83 8.63 -13.16
C ALA A 17 -5.94 8.94 -11.66
N ILE A 18 -5.24 8.15 -10.81
CA ILE A 18 -5.21 8.37 -9.36
C ILE A 18 -4.59 9.73 -9.02
N ARG A 19 -3.44 10.05 -9.62
CA ARG A 19 -2.75 11.31 -9.37
C ARG A 19 -3.53 12.55 -9.84
N LEU A 20 -4.25 12.42 -10.97
CA LEU A 20 -5.04 13.53 -11.50
C LEU A 20 -6.31 13.79 -10.67
N ARG A 21 -6.93 12.76 -10.12
CA ARG A 21 -8.19 12.82 -9.37
C ARG A 21 -8.10 12.08 -8.04
N PRO A 22 -7.15 12.44 -7.14
CA PRO A 22 -6.90 11.67 -5.92
C PRO A 22 -8.13 11.56 -5.02
N GLY A 23 -8.94 12.61 -4.90
CA GLY A 23 -10.15 12.61 -4.10
C GLY A 23 -11.18 11.54 -4.48
N MET A 24 -11.19 11.07 -5.74
CA MET A 24 -12.06 9.97 -6.17
C MET A 24 -11.65 8.62 -5.58
N TYR A 25 -10.37 8.46 -5.19
CA TYR A 25 -9.81 7.20 -4.70
C TYR A 25 -9.64 7.17 -3.18
N ILE A 26 -9.36 8.33 -2.58
CA ILE A 26 -9.05 8.44 -1.14
C ILE A 26 -9.97 9.41 -0.39
N GLY A 27 -10.98 9.97 -1.04
CA GLY A 27 -11.99 10.85 -0.46
C GLY A 27 -11.49 12.25 -0.13
N SER A 28 -10.26 12.42 0.35
CA SER A 28 -9.67 13.70 0.76
C SER A 28 -8.22 13.83 0.31
N VAL A 29 -7.74 15.04 0.09
CA VAL A 29 -6.33 15.37 -0.14
C VAL A 29 -5.71 16.18 1.01
N GLY A 30 -6.43 16.34 2.11
CA GLY A 30 -5.95 16.88 3.38
C GLY A 30 -5.36 15.79 4.31
N PRO A 31 -5.20 16.09 5.62
CA PRO A 31 -4.66 15.16 6.62
C PRO A 31 -5.38 13.82 6.67
N ASP A 32 -6.70 13.81 6.47
CA ASP A 32 -7.51 12.59 6.41
C ASP A 32 -7.12 11.69 5.23
N GLY A 33 -6.72 12.27 4.10
CA GLY A 33 -6.23 11.53 2.95
C GLY A 33 -4.89 10.85 3.23
N VAL A 34 -3.97 11.53 3.92
CA VAL A 34 -2.69 10.93 4.35
C VAL A 34 -2.96 9.75 5.30
N ARG A 35 -3.88 9.92 6.24
CA ARG A 35 -4.31 8.84 7.14
C ARG A 35 -4.93 7.69 6.37
N HIS A 36 -5.79 7.97 5.38
CA HIS A 36 -6.42 6.95 4.54
C HIS A 36 -5.39 6.08 3.81
N ILE A 37 -4.43 6.68 3.09
CA ILE A 37 -3.39 5.90 2.38
C ILE A 37 -2.49 5.10 3.33
N THR A 38 -2.33 5.56 4.57
CA THR A 38 -1.61 4.81 5.62
C THR A 38 -2.41 3.58 6.04
N LEU A 39 -3.70 3.75 6.30
CA LEU A 39 -4.60 2.65 6.68
C LEU A 39 -4.75 1.60 5.58
N GLU A 40 -4.67 1.97 4.32
CA GLU A 40 -4.71 1.01 3.20
C GLU A 40 -3.54 0.01 3.25
N ILE A 41 -2.35 0.45 3.69
CA ILE A 41 -1.22 -0.46 3.89
C ILE A 41 -1.40 -1.29 5.16
N ILE A 42 -1.86 -0.70 6.26
CA ILE A 42 -2.15 -1.42 7.51
C ILE A 42 -3.23 -2.49 7.28
N SER A 43 -4.27 -2.18 6.50
CA SER A 43 -5.34 -3.12 6.16
C SER A 43 -4.85 -4.36 5.43
N ASN A 44 -3.76 -4.29 4.66
CA ASN A 44 -3.17 -5.47 4.05
C ASN A 44 -2.58 -6.43 5.10
N ALA A 45 -1.99 -5.93 6.19
CA ALA A 45 -1.54 -6.76 7.31
C ALA A 45 -2.73 -7.39 8.06
N VAL A 46 -3.82 -6.63 8.23
CA VAL A 46 -5.07 -7.16 8.83
C VAL A 46 -5.67 -8.25 7.94
N ASP A 47 -5.66 -8.10 6.63
CA ASP A 47 -6.13 -9.15 5.71
C ASP A 47 -5.28 -10.44 5.84
N GLU A 48 -3.96 -10.32 5.97
CA GLU A 48 -3.09 -11.48 6.26
C GLU A 48 -3.43 -12.12 7.62
N TYR A 49 -3.73 -11.31 8.65
CA TYR A 49 -4.19 -11.79 9.96
C TYR A 49 -5.52 -12.53 9.86
N LEU A 50 -6.54 -11.97 9.19
CA LEU A 50 -7.86 -12.61 9.03
C LEU A 50 -7.77 -13.95 8.29
N ASN A 51 -6.74 -14.16 7.50
CA ASN A 51 -6.44 -15.41 6.82
C ASN A 51 -5.46 -16.32 7.60
N GLY A 52 -5.11 -15.97 8.84
CA GLY A 52 -4.31 -16.80 9.75
C GLY A 52 -2.82 -16.76 9.51
N HIS A 53 -2.29 -15.74 8.81
CA HIS A 53 -0.90 -15.69 8.38
C HIS A 53 -0.09 -14.51 8.97
N CYS A 54 -0.71 -13.64 9.74
CA CYS A 54 -0.05 -12.48 10.34
C CYS A 54 -0.44 -12.36 11.82
N THR A 55 0.51 -11.98 12.66
CA THR A 55 0.29 -11.73 14.09
C THR A 55 0.84 -10.39 14.56
N GLU A 56 1.60 -9.69 13.70
CA GLU A 56 2.26 -8.44 14.08
C GLU A 56 2.23 -7.43 12.93
N CYS A 57 1.91 -6.18 13.27
CA CYS A 57 2.02 -5.03 12.38
C CYS A 57 2.69 -3.88 13.13
N ASN A 58 3.87 -3.49 12.66
CA ASN A 58 4.66 -2.42 13.23
C ASN A 58 4.58 -1.18 12.35
N ILE A 59 4.15 -0.05 12.91
CA ILE A 59 3.98 1.23 12.23
C ILE A 59 4.95 2.24 12.84
N THR A 60 5.78 2.86 12.02
CA THR A 60 6.68 3.94 12.44
C THR A 60 6.44 5.17 11.58
N VAL A 61 6.25 6.31 12.23
CA VAL A 61 6.13 7.62 11.57
C VAL A 61 7.37 8.42 11.95
N ASN A 62 8.20 8.72 10.96
CA ASN A 62 9.44 9.43 11.15
C ASN A 62 9.20 10.95 11.18
N LYS A 63 10.08 11.69 11.85
CA LYS A 63 10.01 13.16 11.94
C LYS A 63 9.94 13.89 10.59
N ASP A 64 10.54 13.29 9.55
CA ASP A 64 10.57 13.83 8.19
C ASP A 64 9.29 13.55 7.38
N GLY A 65 8.30 12.85 7.98
CA GLY A 65 7.04 12.50 7.35
C GLY A 65 7.07 11.18 6.57
N ASP A 66 8.15 10.40 6.68
CA ASP A 66 8.20 9.03 6.17
C ASP A 66 7.35 8.14 7.08
N ILE A 67 6.60 7.23 6.45
CA ILE A 67 5.76 6.26 7.15
C ILE A 67 6.26 4.88 6.76
N GLU A 68 6.56 4.05 7.77
CA GLU A 68 7.02 2.68 7.60
C GLU A 68 6.01 1.72 8.23
N ILE A 69 5.64 0.69 7.50
CA ILE A 69 4.72 -0.35 7.96
C ILE A 69 5.35 -1.70 7.65
N LYS A 70 5.46 -2.54 8.66
CA LYS A 70 6.03 -3.89 8.55
C LYS A 70 5.09 -4.89 9.19
N ASP A 71 4.73 -5.92 8.44
CA ASP A 71 4.00 -7.08 8.93
C ASP A 71 4.88 -8.35 8.92
N ASN A 72 4.42 -9.39 9.61
CA ASN A 72 5.03 -10.71 9.61
C ASN A 72 4.15 -11.75 8.88
N GLY A 73 3.35 -11.31 7.90
CA GLY A 73 2.53 -12.17 7.06
C GLY A 73 3.34 -13.03 6.08
N ARG A 74 2.67 -13.55 5.04
CA ARG A 74 3.31 -14.40 4.03
C ARG A 74 4.26 -13.66 3.08
N GLY A 75 4.19 -12.33 3.06
CA GLY A 75 4.81 -11.49 2.05
C GLY A 75 4.03 -11.48 0.72
N VAL A 76 4.07 -10.34 0.03
CA VAL A 76 3.45 -10.18 -1.30
C VAL A 76 4.12 -11.12 -2.29
N PRO A 77 3.39 -11.87 -3.13
CA PRO A 77 3.98 -12.68 -4.19
C PRO A 77 4.84 -11.87 -5.15
N PHE A 78 5.96 -12.43 -5.59
CA PHE A 78 6.85 -11.83 -6.58
C PHE A 78 7.33 -12.87 -7.58
N GLY A 79 8.14 -12.44 -8.56
CA GLY A 79 8.53 -13.22 -9.73
C GLY A 79 7.75 -12.78 -10.96
N LYS A 80 8.02 -13.44 -12.11
CA LYS A 80 7.42 -13.11 -13.40
C LYS A 80 5.95 -13.54 -13.48
N ALA A 81 5.09 -12.61 -13.89
CA ALA A 81 3.73 -12.90 -14.28
C ALA A 81 3.68 -13.54 -15.69
N LYS A 82 2.51 -14.03 -16.11
CA LYS A 82 2.34 -14.68 -17.43
C LYS A 82 2.71 -13.77 -18.61
N ASP A 83 2.56 -12.46 -18.45
CA ASP A 83 2.92 -11.44 -19.44
C ASP A 83 4.40 -11.01 -19.38
N GLY A 84 5.21 -11.66 -18.53
CA GLY A 84 6.63 -11.35 -18.34
C GLY A 84 6.90 -10.16 -17.41
N SER A 85 5.87 -9.46 -16.95
CA SER A 85 6.02 -8.34 -16.01
C SER A 85 6.31 -8.84 -14.58
N GLU A 86 6.84 -7.97 -13.73
CA GLU A 86 7.12 -8.31 -12.32
C GLU A 86 5.84 -8.27 -11.49
N THR A 87 5.50 -9.40 -10.84
CA THR A 87 4.27 -9.53 -10.03
C THR A 87 4.22 -8.51 -8.90
N LEU A 88 5.31 -8.31 -8.16
CA LEU A 88 5.38 -7.32 -7.07
C LEU A 88 5.09 -5.91 -7.60
N VAL A 89 5.67 -5.53 -8.74
CA VAL A 89 5.42 -4.23 -9.39
C VAL A 89 3.95 -4.10 -9.78
N ASN A 90 3.37 -5.12 -10.38
CA ASN A 90 1.96 -5.12 -10.80
C ASN A 90 1.01 -4.90 -9.63
N VAL A 91 1.28 -5.50 -8.47
CA VAL A 91 0.46 -5.33 -7.25
C VAL A 91 0.36 -3.86 -6.84
N TYR A 92 1.41 -3.08 -7.03
CA TYR A 92 1.47 -1.67 -6.62
C TYR A 92 1.23 -0.66 -7.76
N THR A 93 1.04 -1.11 -9.00
CA THR A 93 0.86 -0.21 -10.16
C THR A 93 -0.36 -0.49 -11.01
N LYS A 94 -0.73 -1.76 -11.23
CA LYS A 94 -1.85 -2.12 -12.12
C LYS A 94 -3.17 -2.21 -11.33
N LEU A 95 -4.18 -1.42 -11.72
CA LEU A 95 -5.52 -1.52 -11.15
C LEU A 95 -6.09 -2.93 -11.38
N HIS A 96 -6.93 -3.38 -10.48
CA HIS A 96 -7.56 -4.71 -10.51
C HIS A 96 -6.57 -5.89 -10.54
N THR A 97 -5.35 -5.71 -10.03
CA THR A 97 -4.38 -6.78 -9.84
C THR A 97 -4.25 -7.09 -8.34
N GLY A 98 -4.40 -8.33 -7.97
CA GLY A 98 -4.27 -8.82 -6.59
C GLY A 98 -4.96 -10.16 -6.41
N ALA A 99 -4.53 -10.95 -5.44
CA ALA A 99 -5.07 -12.27 -5.13
C ALA A 99 -6.52 -12.23 -4.59
N LYS A 100 -7.03 -11.05 -4.27
CA LYS A 100 -8.37 -10.82 -3.68
C LYS A 100 -9.51 -10.81 -4.72
N PHE A 101 -9.20 -10.87 -6.03
CA PHE A 101 -10.20 -10.81 -7.11
C PHE A 101 -10.68 -12.17 -7.62
N ASP A 102 -10.17 -13.28 -7.10
CA ASP A 102 -10.63 -14.59 -7.54
C ASP A 102 -11.89 -15.01 -6.76
N SER A 103 -13.04 -14.80 -7.39
CA SER A 103 -14.36 -15.20 -6.87
C SER A 103 -14.55 -16.71 -6.71
N ASN A 104 -13.60 -17.53 -7.15
CA ASN A 104 -13.68 -18.98 -7.12
C ASN A 104 -13.01 -19.62 -5.88
N GLY A 105 -12.61 -18.84 -4.88
CA GLY A 105 -12.08 -19.36 -3.61
C GLY A 105 -10.73 -20.09 -3.70
N LYS A 106 -10.03 -20.02 -4.85
CA LYS A 106 -8.77 -20.73 -5.09
C LYS A 106 -7.51 -19.96 -4.67
N THR A 107 -7.64 -18.69 -4.29
CA THR A 107 -6.48 -17.79 -4.05
C THR A 107 -6.03 -17.70 -2.62
N GLY A 108 -6.61 -18.45 -1.68
CA GLY A 108 -6.15 -18.48 -0.29
C GLY A 108 -6.53 -17.24 0.54
N TYR A 109 -7.42 -16.38 0.05
CA TYR A 109 -8.07 -15.32 0.83
C TYR A 109 -9.57 -15.64 0.98
N ASN A 110 -9.98 -16.01 2.19
CA ASN A 110 -11.39 -16.28 2.52
C ASN A 110 -12.13 -15.01 2.92
N THR A 111 -11.41 -14.00 3.40
CA THR A 111 -11.96 -12.74 3.89
C THR A 111 -10.98 -11.61 3.57
N SER A 112 -11.48 -10.46 3.15
CA SER A 112 -10.67 -9.27 2.87
C SER A 112 -11.43 -8.02 3.30
N GLY A 113 -10.78 -7.15 4.09
CA GLY A 113 -11.28 -5.82 4.45
C GLY A 113 -11.07 -4.78 3.33
N GLY A 114 -10.13 -5.03 2.42
CA GLY A 114 -9.85 -4.17 1.28
C GLY A 114 -10.79 -4.46 0.11
N MET A 115 -11.88 -3.68 -0.03
CA MET A 115 -12.97 -3.97 -0.98
C MET A 115 -12.61 -3.74 -2.45
N ASN A 116 -11.65 -2.87 -2.79
CA ASN A 116 -11.48 -2.39 -4.17
C ASN A 116 -10.14 -2.76 -4.83
N GLY A 117 -9.18 -3.36 -4.11
CA GLY A 117 -7.85 -3.70 -4.63
C GLY A 117 -7.06 -2.51 -5.18
N VAL A 118 -7.42 -1.28 -4.76
CA VAL A 118 -6.86 -0.02 -5.25
C VAL A 118 -5.94 0.62 -4.20
N GLY A 119 -6.12 0.31 -2.92
CA GLY A 119 -5.50 1.04 -1.81
C GLY A 119 -3.97 1.13 -1.88
N ALA A 120 -3.26 0.00 -1.97
CA ALA A 120 -1.79 0.02 -2.08
C ALA A 120 -1.29 0.77 -3.33
N LYS A 121 -2.08 0.75 -4.42
CA LYS A 121 -1.78 1.48 -5.66
C LYS A 121 -2.01 2.98 -5.48
N ALA A 122 -3.08 3.35 -4.76
CA ALA A 122 -3.34 4.73 -4.40
C ALA A 122 -2.23 5.27 -3.50
N THR A 123 -1.79 4.52 -2.50
CA THR A 123 -0.66 4.90 -1.64
C THR A 123 0.61 5.12 -2.46
N ASN A 124 0.96 4.19 -3.36
CA ASN A 124 2.11 4.34 -4.25
C ASN A 124 1.96 5.56 -5.17
N ALA A 125 0.81 5.72 -5.84
CA ALA A 125 0.55 6.82 -6.76
C ALA A 125 0.64 8.19 -6.09
N LEU A 126 0.18 8.31 -4.85
CA LEU A 126 0.08 9.56 -4.08
C LEU A 126 1.29 9.80 -3.16
N SER A 127 2.35 9.01 -3.33
CA SER A 127 3.61 9.18 -2.61
C SER A 127 4.68 9.77 -3.53
N GLU A 128 5.47 10.71 -3.00
CA GLU A 128 6.68 11.19 -3.66
C GLU A 128 7.69 10.05 -3.80
N GLN A 129 7.86 9.25 -2.75
CA GLN A 129 8.70 8.07 -2.70
C GLN A 129 7.90 6.92 -2.09
N PHE A 130 8.02 5.75 -2.68
CA PHE A 130 7.41 4.53 -2.18
C PHE A 130 8.39 3.37 -2.38
N GLN A 131 8.59 2.59 -1.33
CA GLN A 131 9.41 1.39 -1.35
C GLN A 131 8.63 0.22 -0.75
N VAL A 132 8.80 -0.94 -1.34
CA VAL A 132 8.28 -2.19 -0.80
C VAL A 132 9.37 -3.25 -0.83
N ILE A 133 9.44 -4.04 0.25
CA ILE A 133 10.23 -5.26 0.31
C ILE A 133 9.31 -6.38 0.76
N SER A 134 9.27 -7.45 -0.01
CA SER A 134 8.56 -8.68 0.33
C SER A 134 9.56 -9.78 0.65
N PHE A 135 9.34 -10.48 1.76
CA PHE A 135 10.14 -11.61 2.24
C PHE A 135 9.29 -12.87 2.16
N ARG A 136 9.69 -13.82 1.30
CA ARG A 136 8.92 -15.01 1.05
C ARG A 136 9.79 -16.14 0.47
N ASP A 137 9.55 -17.36 0.91
CA ASP A 137 10.15 -18.59 0.34
C ASP A 137 11.70 -18.54 0.27
N GLY A 138 12.38 -17.98 1.30
CA GLY A 138 13.83 -17.86 1.36
C GLY A 138 14.44 -16.86 0.37
N LYS A 139 13.61 -15.95 -0.12
CA LYS A 139 14.00 -14.85 -1.01
C LYS A 139 13.41 -13.52 -0.51
N ARG A 140 13.96 -12.43 -1.01
CA ARG A 140 13.33 -11.11 -0.92
C ARG A 140 13.26 -10.45 -2.29
N ALA A 141 12.18 -9.74 -2.53
CA ALA A 141 12.05 -8.85 -3.67
C ALA A 141 11.82 -7.43 -3.18
N SER A 142 12.47 -6.46 -3.81
CA SER A 142 12.33 -5.04 -3.50
C SER A 142 11.96 -4.26 -4.74
N ALA A 143 11.06 -3.28 -4.58
CA ALA A 143 10.71 -2.33 -5.61
C ALA A 143 10.68 -0.92 -5.03
N SER A 144 11.19 0.06 -5.79
CA SER A 144 11.15 1.47 -5.42
C SER A 144 10.46 2.26 -6.51
N PHE A 145 9.64 3.23 -6.10
CA PHE A 145 8.82 4.04 -7.00
C PHE A 145 8.96 5.52 -6.64
N LYS A 146 8.77 6.37 -7.63
CA LYS A 146 8.61 7.82 -7.47
C LYS A 146 7.31 8.25 -8.14
N CYS A 147 6.39 8.82 -7.38
CA CYS A 147 5.08 9.24 -7.88
C CYS A 147 4.34 8.11 -8.64
N GLY A 148 4.42 6.88 -8.12
CA GLY A 148 3.83 5.68 -8.71
C GLY A 148 4.60 5.06 -9.87
N LYS A 149 5.68 5.69 -10.37
CA LYS A 149 6.52 5.16 -11.47
C LYS A 149 7.67 4.34 -10.90
N LEU A 150 7.87 3.13 -11.44
CA LEU A 150 8.96 2.24 -11.04
C LEU A 150 10.33 2.88 -11.30
N ILE A 151 11.19 2.87 -10.27
CA ILE A 151 12.58 3.32 -10.34
C ILE A 151 13.52 2.13 -10.36
N SER A 152 13.30 1.14 -9.49
CA SER A 152 14.15 -0.04 -9.40
C SER A 152 13.36 -1.26 -8.93
N TYR A 153 13.79 -2.44 -9.38
CA TYR A 153 13.32 -3.73 -8.92
C TYR A 153 14.50 -4.68 -8.76
N LYS A 154 14.48 -5.49 -7.70
CA LYS A 154 15.53 -6.49 -7.44
C LYS A 154 14.95 -7.68 -6.72
N GLU A 155 15.36 -8.89 -7.13
CA GLU A 155 15.17 -10.12 -6.37
C GLU A 155 16.52 -10.68 -5.93
N GLU A 156 16.56 -11.22 -4.73
CA GLU A 156 17.77 -11.86 -4.21
C GLU A 156 17.44 -12.97 -3.19
N LYS A 157 18.39 -13.86 -2.94
CA LYS A 157 18.28 -14.85 -1.87
C LYS A 157 18.27 -14.15 -0.52
N TYR A 158 17.48 -14.67 0.40
CA TYR A 158 17.36 -14.17 1.75
C TYR A 158 17.51 -15.36 2.71
N SER A 159 18.58 -15.34 3.51
CA SER A 159 18.94 -16.47 4.38
C SER A 159 18.08 -16.59 5.64
N ASP A 160 17.40 -15.51 6.02
CA ASP A 160 16.52 -15.50 7.17
C ASP A 160 15.19 -16.19 6.83
N LYS A 161 14.61 -16.90 7.79
CA LYS A 161 13.34 -17.63 7.62
C LYS A 161 12.11 -16.72 7.79
N ASN A 162 12.31 -15.46 8.17
CA ASN A 162 11.22 -14.52 8.37
C ASN A 162 10.53 -14.22 7.06
N THR A 163 9.18 -14.15 7.12
CA THR A 163 8.33 -13.70 6.01
C THR A 163 7.65 -12.39 6.38
N GLY A 164 7.01 -11.74 5.41
CA GLY A 164 6.25 -10.52 5.64
C GLY A 164 6.47 -9.49 4.55
N THR A 165 5.85 -8.33 4.76
CA THR A 165 5.98 -7.18 3.87
C THR A 165 6.46 -5.97 4.67
N TRP A 166 7.41 -5.24 4.13
CA TRP A 166 7.81 -3.93 4.61
C TRP A 166 7.53 -2.89 3.54
N VAL A 167 6.82 -1.85 3.92
CA VAL A 167 6.50 -0.71 3.06
C VAL A 167 6.99 0.55 3.73
N LYS A 168 7.68 1.40 2.98
CA LYS A 168 8.03 2.75 3.38
C LYS A 168 7.58 3.73 2.32
N PHE A 169 6.94 4.82 2.72
CA PHE A 169 6.52 5.84 1.78
C PHE A 169 6.53 7.24 2.40
N ARG A 170 6.67 8.23 1.53
CA ARG A 170 6.49 9.66 1.84
C ARG A 170 5.34 10.19 1.02
N PRO A 171 4.25 10.69 1.63
CA PRO A 171 3.17 11.32 0.90
C PRO A 171 3.68 12.48 0.05
N ASP A 172 3.08 12.69 -1.13
CA ASP A 172 3.49 13.74 -2.06
C ASP A 172 2.90 15.10 -1.65
N ALA A 173 3.75 16.01 -1.17
CA ALA A 173 3.34 17.35 -0.72
C ALA A 173 2.72 18.21 -1.85
N THR A 174 2.93 17.85 -3.12
CA THR A 174 2.28 18.54 -4.25
C THR A 174 0.80 18.18 -4.37
N ILE A 175 0.40 17.04 -3.80
CA ILE A 175 -0.99 16.55 -3.74
C ILE A 175 -1.61 16.92 -2.38
N PHE A 176 -0.91 16.60 -1.28
CA PHE A 176 -1.35 16.87 0.10
C PHE A 176 -0.89 18.27 0.54
N LYS A 177 -1.48 19.30 -0.05
CA LYS A 177 -1.06 20.71 0.13
C LYS A 177 -1.26 21.25 1.54
N GLU A 178 -2.19 20.68 2.32
CA GLU A 178 -2.44 21.05 3.71
C GLU A 178 -1.40 20.43 4.68
N GLY A 179 -0.52 19.59 4.16
CA GLY A 179 0.57 18.93 4.87
C GLY A 179 0.51 17.42 4.79
N ILE A 180 1.68 16.81 4.97
CA ILE A 180 1.88 15.35 4.90
C ILE A 180 1.99 14.71 6.28
N LYS A 181 1.87 15.48 7.35
CA LYS A 181 2.01 14.97 8.72
C LYS A 181 0.73 14.24 9.15
N LEU A 182 0.92 13.06 9.72
CA LEU A 182 -0.15 12.29 10.34
C LEU A 182 -0.51 12.87 11.71
N ASP A 183 -1.80 12.93 12.00
CA ASP A 183 -2.30 13.16 13.34
C ASP A 183 -2.14 11.88 14.17
N TYR A 184 -1.31 11.96 15.23
CA TYR A 184 -1.03 10.84 16.12
C TYR A 184 -2.28 10.30 16.79
N GLU A 185 -3.10 11.17 17.40
CA GLU A 185 -4.27 10.72 18.18
C GLU A 185 -5.34 10.11 17.26
N ALA A 186 -5.54 10.68 16.07
CA ALA A 186 -6.47 10.13 15.09
C ALA A 186 -6.00 8.77 14.56
N LEU A 187 -4.71 8.61 14.23
CA LEU A 187 -4.17 7.34 13.78
C LEU A 187 -4.19 6.29 14.90
N LYS A 188 -3.77 6.65 16.10
CA LYS A 188 -3.80 5.80 17.29
C LYS A 188 -5.20 5.26 17.56
N LYS A 189 -6.23 6.12 17.51
CA LYS A 189 -7.62 5.70 17.70
C LYS A 189 -8.04 4.64 16.69
N GLN A 190 -7.72 4.83 15.41
CA GLN A 190 -8.06 3.87 14.37
C GLN A 190 -7.30 2.55 14.52
N ILE A 191 -6.01 2.60 14.91
CA ILE A 191 -5.24 1.37 15.19
C ILE A 191 -5.82 0.63 16.42
N GLN A 192 -6.28 1.34 17.45
CA GLN A 192 -6.97 0.73 18.59
C GLN A 192 -8.27 0.04 18.15
N GLU A 193 -9.06 0.66 17.27
CA GLU A 193 -10.27 0.05 16.71
C GLU A 193 -9.94 -1.25 15.94
N LEU A 194 -8.87 -1.22 15.11
CA LEU A 194 -8.40 -2.42 14.41
C LEU A 194 -7.91 -3.51 15.38
N ALA A 195 -7.22 -3.14 16.46
CA ALA A 195 -6.77 -4.09 17.49
C ALA A 195 -7.92 -4.77 18.21
N TYR A 196 -9.01 -4.03 18.51
CA TYR A 196 -10.23 -4.64 19.08
C TYR A 196 -10.91 -5.61 18.13
N LEU A 197 -10.87 -5.34 16.83
CA LEU A 197 -11.45 -6.20 15.79
C LEU A 197 -10.54 -7.36 15.37
N SER A 198 -9.29 -7.38 15.84
CA SER A 198 -8.28 -8.37 15.49
C SER A 198 -7.63 -8.96 16.75
N PRO A 199 -8.38 -9.69 17.59
CA PRO A 199 -7.90 -10.22 18.87
C PRO A 199 -6.72 -11.19 18.65
N GLY A 200 -5.56 -10.89 19.27
CA GLY A 200 -4.32 -11.65 19.10
C GLY A 200 -3.35 -11.10 18.06
N MET A 201 -3.73 -10.08 17.29
CA MET A 201 -2.79 -9.32 16.46
C MET A 201 -2.15 -8.19 17.27
N LEU A 202 -0.82 -8.12 17.26
CA LEU A 202 -0.05 -7.06 17.91
C LEU A 202 0.17 -5.88 16.95
N PHE A 203 -0.31 -4.71 17.33
CA PHE A 203 0.01 -3.46 16.65
C PHE A 203 1.00 -2.64 17.48
N THR A 204 2.10 -2.21 16.87
CA THR A 204 3.04 -1.27 17.46
C THR A 204 3.00 0.03 16.69
N LEU A 205 2.72 1.15 17.37
CA LEU A 205 2.74 2.48 16.78
C LEU A 205 3.85 3.32 17.41
N LYS A 206 4.80 3.76 16.62
CA LYS A 206 5.91 4.62 17.03
C LYS A 206 5.93 5.91 16.22
N PHE A 207 6.00 7.04 16.93
CA PHE A 207 6.29 8.36 16.37
C PHE A 207 7.67 8.81 16.88
N GLU A 208 8.59 9.21 15.99
CA GLU A 208 9.96 9.56 16.39
C GLU A 208 10.08 10.93 17.05
N ASP A 209 9.03 11.76 16.99
CA ASP A 209 9.00 13.10 17.60
C ASP A 209 8.28 13.14 18.96
N LYS A 210 7.97 11.98 19.57
CA LYS A 210 7.28 11.90 20.87
C LYS A 210 7.95 10.93 21.81
#